data_73e7655c4f86c360042b14140d62c9de
#
_entry.id   73e7655c4f86c360042b14140d62c9de
#
_cell.length_a   1.000
_cell.length_b   1.000
_cell.length_c   1.000
_cell.angle_alpha   90.00
_cell.angle_beta   90.00
_cell.angle_gamma   90.00
#
_symmetry.space_group_name_H-M   'P 1'
#
loop_
_entity.id
_entity.type
_entity.pdbx_description
1 polymer ?
#
loop_
_entity_poly.entity_id
_entity_poly.type
_entity_poly.pdbx_seq_one_letter_code
_entity_poly.pdbx_strand_id
1 'polypeptide(L)'
;MSTPIKQVALLHGAGYVGGEVIKLLTGHPLVELVAATSRAFTHQPVWSAHSHLRGTTDLTFCSFDDLDLDALDAILVTAEHGQGVAAVQKLLDGGFEGAIIDLTADFRFTRADQYEQWFGYTHPAPELLDAFVYGLVEVNAPYPEGTMYVANPGCFATATSLALYPLGQHLGTFDAHIQALTGASGSGAKPKPTTHFPTRSGNVRAYKVLQHQHLPEMQQVAGEGATLHFVPVSGPWTRGIWGTMQVSLPDGITEADVSRWYHAAYIDKPLIRLWDGLPELRTVVNTPFADLGWVVQDGHLVVGFAIDNLMKGAASQAVQNLNLVLGLPETVGLLPSQL
;
A
#
# COMPACT_ATOMS: atom_id res chain seq x y z
N MET A 1 -1.26 32.56 7.72
CA MET A 1 -1.08 31.84 8.99
C MET A 1 -0.38 30.54 8.65
N SER A 2 0.68 30.14 9.36
CA SER A 2 1.34 28.83 9.14
C SER A 2 0.36 27.71 9.50
N THR A 3 0.24 26.71 8.68
CA THR A 3 -0.53 25.49 9.00
C THR A 3 0.07 24.87 10.26
N PRO A 4 -0.72 24.53 11.28
CA PRO A 4 -0.19 23.88 12.47
C PRO A 4 0.39 22.52 12.11
N ILE A 5 1.53 22.15 12.71
CA ILE A 5 2.16 20.84 12.55
C ILE A 5 1.27 19.80 13.22
N LYS A 6 0.97 18.72 12.49
CA LYS A 6 0.15 17.60 12.96
C LYS A 6 1.00 16.59 13.71
N GLN A 7 0.54 16.17 14.90
CA GLN A 7 1.23 15.21 15.75
C GLN A 7 0.75 13.79 15.43
N VAL A 8 1.66 12.90 15.07
CA VAL A 8 1.29 11.52 14.72
C VAL A 8 2.16 10.49 15.45
N ALA A 9 1.60 9.29 15.62
CA ALA A 9 2.33 8.15 16.16
C ALA A 9 2.30 6.96 15.20
N LEU A 10 3.27 6.06 15.35
CA LEU A 10 3.39 4.83 14.59
C LEU A 10 3.32 3.62 15.52
N LEU A 11 2.35 2.73 15.35
CA LEU A 11 2.30 1.47 16.08
C LEU A 11 3.08 0.38 15.34
N HIS A 12 3.83 -0.43 16.12
CA HIS A 12 4.61 -1.58 15.62
C HIS A 12 5.71 -1.22 14.60
N GLY A 13 6.37 -0.08 14.76
CA GLY A 13 7.28 0.55 13.81
C GLY A 13 8.59 -0.20 13.49
N ALA A 14 8.91 -1.37 14.08
CA ALA A 14 10.20 -2.05 13.89
C ALA A 14 10.30 -2.90 12.61
N GLY A 15 9.23 -3.06 11.82
CA GLY A 15 9.24 -3.75 10.53
C GLY A 15 9.78 -2.89 9.39
N TYR A 16 10.01 -3.49 8.20
CA TYR A 16 10.49 -2.74 7.01
C TYR A 16 9.59 -1.57 6.64
N VAL A 17 8.27 -1.77 6.62
CA VAL A 17 7.31 -0.70 6.33
C VAL A 17 7.37 0.39 7.39
N GLY A 18 7.47 0.02 8.68
CA GLY A 18 7.64 0.97 9.77
C GLY A 18 8.88 1.85 9.60
N GLY A 19 10.01 1.27 9.18
CA GLY A 19 11.23 2.01 8.89
C GLY A 19 11.08 3.03 7.75
N GLU A 20 10.34 2.68 6.69
CA GLU A 20 10.05 3.62 5.60
C GLU A 20 9.06 4.72 6.04
N VAL A 21 8.04 4.40 6.86
CA VAL A 21 7.12 5.40 7.43
C VAL A 21 7.89 6.38 8.31
N ILE A 22 8.76 5.89 9.23
CA ILE A 22 9.59 6.76 10.07
C ILE A 22 10.45 7.67 9.21
N LYS A 23 11.11 7.14 8.17
CA LYS A 23 11.94 7.90 7.24
C LYS A 23 11.16 9.02 6.55
N LEU A 24 9.96 8.73 6.03
CA LEU A 24 9.12 9.70 5.34
C LEU A 24 8.64 10.80 6.29
N LEU A 25 8.17 10.42 7.48
CA LEU A 25 7.63 11.38 8.45
C LEU A 25 8.71 12.22 9.12
N THR A 26 9.95 11.71 9.31
CA THR A 26 11.08 12.51 9.79
C THR A 26 11.39 13.71 8.89
N GLY A 27 11.13 13.59 7.58
CA GLY A 27 11.32 14.70 6.62
C GLY A 27 10.04 15.45 6.26
N HIS A 28 8.91 15.16 6.90
CA HIS A 28 7.62 15.72 6.51
C HIS A 28 7.44 17.16 7.03
N PRO A 29 7.14 18.16 6.18
CA PRO A 29 7.14 19.56 6.61
C PRO A 29 5.94 19.98 7.47
N LEU A 30 4.83 19.20 7.46
CA LEU A 30 3.57 19.54 8.12
C LEU A 30 3.11 18.48 9.14
N VAL A 31 3.87 17.40 9.30
CA VAL A 31 3.58 16.31 10.24
C VAL A 31 4.83 16.02 11.06
N GLU A 32 4.68 15.86 12.36
CA GLU A 32 5.72 15.45 13.30
C GLU A 32 5.41 14.03 13.81
N LEU A 33 6.33 13.09 13.59
CA LEU A 33 6.26 11.78 14.22
C LEU A 33 6.80 11.85 15.63
N VAL A 34 5.89 11.96 16.62
CA VAL A 34 6.26 12.16 18.03
C VAL A 34 6.50 10.86 18.78
N ALA A 35 5.95 9.75 18.31
CA ALA A 35 6.12 8.44 18.94
C ALA A 35 6.12 7.30 17.92
N ALA A 36 6.93 6.27 18.19
CA ALA A 36 6.88 5.00 17.49
C ALA A 36 6.94 3.86 18.50
N THR A 37 6.07 2.85 18.38
CA THR A 37 6.06 1.75 19.32
C THR A 37 6.75 0.51 18.80
N SER A 38 7.40 -0.24 19.70
CA SER A 38 7.94 -1.56 19.40
C SER A 38 8.11 -2.37 20.69
N ARG A 39 7.61 -3.62 20.71
CA ARG A 39 7.84 -4.51 21.88
C ARG A 39 9.29 -4.97 21.97
N ALA A 40 9.94 -5.21 20.83
CA ALA A 40 11.30 -5.77 20.80
C ALA A 40 12.40 -4.71 21.04
N PHE A 41 12.09 -3.44 20.77
CA PHE A 41 13.06 -2.34 20.83
C PHE A 41 12.59 -1.20 21.75
N THR A 42 11.66 -1.47 22.68
CA THR A 42 11.18 -0.46 23.65
C THR A 42 12.35 0.25 24.32
N HIS A 43 12.30 1.57 24.40
CA HIS A 43 13.33 2.46 24.95
C HIS A 43 14.68 2.42 24.23
N GLN A 44 14.74 1.85 23.03
CA GLN A 44 15.93 1.91 22.18
C GLN A 44 15.70 2.91 21.02
N PRO A 45 16.76 3.59 20.55
CA PRO A 45 16.64 4.46 19.38
C PRO A 45 16.10 3.70 18.17
N VAL A 46 15.29 4.36 17.33
CA VAL A 46 14.68 3.70 16.16
C VAL A 46 15.72 3.12 15.20
N TRP A 47 16.92 3.68 15.16
CA TRP A 47 18.02 3.14 14.35
C TRP A 47 18.53 1.77 14.85
N SER A 48 18.17 1.31 16.04
CA SER A 48 18.47 -0.05 16.51
C SER A 48 17.74 -1.12 15.67
N ALA A 49 16.54 -0.81 15.17
CA ALA A 49 15.82 -1.65 14.21
C ALA A 49 16.11 -1.24 12.75
N HIS A 50 16.40 0.04 12.52
CA HIS A 50 16.52 0.68 11.21
C HIS A 50 17.84 1.42 11.08
N SER A 51 18.95 0.71 10.90
CA SER A 51 20.32 1.26 10.94
C SER A 51 20.55 2.45 9.99
N HIS A 52 19.80 2.53 8.89
CA HIS A 52 19.86 3.64 7.92
C HIS A 52 19.28 4.96 8.46
N LEU A 53 18.54 4.93 9.58
CA LEU A 53 18.01 6.12 10.24
C LEU A 53 18.98 6.73 11.29
N ARG A 54 20.17 6.14 11.47
CA ARG A 54 21.15 6.66 12.42
C ARG A 54 21.63 8.04 12.01
N GLY A 55 21.44 9.01 12.91
CA GLY A 55 21.80 10.41 12.69
C GLY A 55 20.78 11.23 11.88
N THR A 56 19.61 10.64 11.53
CA THR A 56 18.52 11.38 10.88
C THR A 56 17.42 11.77 11.85
N THR A 57 17.26 11.04 12.96
CA THR A 57 16.30 11.32 14.01
C THR A 57 16.79 10.80 15.35
N ASP A 58 16.41 11.48 16.43
CA ASP A 58 16.66 11.05 17.82
C ASP A 58 15.48 10.27 18.41
N LEU A 59 14.47 9.93 17.59
CA LEU A 59 13.28 9.20 18.01
C LEU A 59 13.68 7.85 18.64
N THR A 60 13.05 7.55 19.78
CA THR A 60 13.23 6.31 20.54
C THR A 60 11.91 5.54 20.51
N PHE A 61 11.95 4.23 20.36
CA PHE A 61 10.76 3.40 20.50
C PHE A 61 10.23 3.46 21.92
N CYS A 62 8.91 3.56 22.06
CA CYS A 62 8.19 3.53 23.32
C CYS A 62 7.25 2.31 23.40
N SER A 63 6.63 2.12 24.56
CA SER A 63 5.50 1.21 24.71
C SER A 63 4.20 1.88 24.25
N PHE A 64 3.13 1.11 24.08
CA PHE A 64 1.81 1.69 23.80
C PHE A 64 1.32 2.58 24.97
N ASP A 65 1.61 2.16 26.21
CA ASP A 65 1.13 2.82 27.41
C ASP A 65 1.85 4.16 27.68
N ASP A 66 2.92 4.46 26.94
CA ASP A 66 3.64 5.75 26.97
C ASP A 66 3.03 6.79 26.00
N LEU A 67 2.02 6.40 25.19
CA LEU A 67 1.39 7.32 24.23
C LEU A 67 0.42 8.28 24.94
N ASP A 68 0.56 9.57 24.63
CA ASP A 68 -0.44 10.59 24.95
C ASP A 68 -1.47 10.67 23.81
N LEU A 69 -2.54 9.86 23.90
CA LEU A 69 -3.52 9.72 22.81
C LEU A 69 -4.28 11.04 22.54
N ASP A 70 -4.47 11.88 23.55
CA ASP A 70 -5.19 13.16 23.44
C ASP A 70 -4.38 14.19 22.63
N ALA A 71 -3.05 14.04 22.58
CA ALA A 71 -2.18 14.94 21.84
C ALA A 71 -2.01 14.56 20.36
N LEU A 72 -2.53 13.41 19.90
CA LEU A 72 -2.29 12.89 18.57
C LEU A 72 -3.43 13.21 17.59
N ASP A 73 -3.09 13.75 16.41
CA ASP A 73 -4.03 13.94 15.30
C ASP A 73 -4.27 12.64 14.53
N ALA A 74 -3.27 11.76 14.42
CA ALA A 74 -3.41 10.50 13.70
C ALA A 74 -2.43 9.41 14.19
N ILE A 75 -2.79 8.17 13.92
CA ILE A 75 -1.95 6.99 14.19
C ILE A 75 -1.89 6.09 12.95
N LEU A 76 -0.66 5.67 12.59
CA LEU A 76 -0.42 4.65 11.57
C LEU A 76 -0.18 3.30 12.26
N VAL A 77 -0.80 2.23 11.74
CA VAL A 77 -0.70 0.88 12.32
C VAL A 77 0.03 -0.05 11.35
N THR A 78 1.24 -0.50 11.71
CA THR A 78 2.08 -1.40 10.88
C THR A 78 2.25 -2.79 11.54
N ALA A 79 1.22 -3.25 12.24
CA ALA A 79 1.20 -4.58 12.86
C ALA A 79 1.23 -5.72 11.80
N GLU A 80 1.48 -6.94 12.25
CA GLU A 80 1.28 -8.12 11.40
C GLU A 80 -0.21 -8.33 11.12
N HIS A 81 -0.52 -8.95 9.98
CA HIS A 81 -1.91 -9.31 9.65
C HIS A 81 -2.53 -10.16 10.77
N GLY A 82 -3.78 -9.89 11.12
CA GLY A 82 -4.49 -10.48 12.25
C GLY A 82 -4.23 -9.79 13.60
N GLN A 83 -3.34 -8.79 13.66
CA GLN A 83 -3.05 -8.02 14.88
C GLN A 83 -3.53 -6.56 14.79
N GLY A 84 -3.96 -6.11 13.63
CA GLY A 84 -4.46 -4.75 13.41
C GLY A 84 -5.73 -4.48 14.20
N VAL A 85 -6.68 -5.42 14.21
CA VAL A 85 -7.94 -5.27 14.96
C VAL A 85 -7.67 -5.00 16.43
N ALA A 86 -6.81 -5.82 17.07
CA ALA A 86 -6.48 -5.64 18.49
C ALA A 86 -5.78 -4.29 18.76
N ALA A 87 -4.95 -3.82 17.82
CA ALA A 87 -4.31 -2.52 17.94
C ALA A 87 -5.33 -1.37 17.82
N VAL A 88 -6.24 -1.45 16.85
CA VAL A 88 -7.31 -0.45 16.66
C VAL A 88 -8.27 -0.44 17.85
N GLN A 89 -8.74 -1.60 18.31
CA GLN A 89 -9.60 -1.67 19.49
C GLN A 89 -8.94 -1.05 20.72
N LYS A 90 -7.65 -1.35 20.96
CA LYS A 90 -6.92 -0.75 22.09
C LYS A 90 -6.84 0.78 22.00
N LEU A 91 -6.74 1.35 20.78
CA LEU A 91 -6.82 2.80 20.57
C LEU A 91 -8.19 3.36 20.92
N LEU A 92 -9.26 2.73 20.42
CA LEU A 92 -10.64 3.17 20.64
C LEU A 92 -11.04 3.04 22.12
N ASP A 93 -10.67 1.93 22.76
CA ASP A 93 -10.89 1.72 24.20
C ASP A 93 -10.12 2.74 25.06
N GLY A 94 -8.96 3.20 24.56
CA GLY A 94 -8.17 4.26 25.18
C GLY A 94 -8.70 5.68 24.93
N GLY A 95 -9.82 5.83 24.19
CA GLY A 95 -10.45 7.12 23.91
C GLY A 95 -9.82 7.89 22.75
N PHE A 96 -9.03 7.24 21.87
CA PHE A 96 -8.44 7.92 20.72
C PHE A 96 -9.51 8.35 19.71
N GLU A 97 -9.58 9.66 19.43
CA GLU A 97 -10.54 10.27 18.50
C GLU A 97 -9.91 10.74 17.17
N GLY A 98 -8.59 10.59 17.00
CA GLY A 98 -7.86 10.99 15.80
C GLY A 98 -8.01 10.02 14.64
N ALA A 99 -7.32 10.33 13.53
CA ALA A 99 -7.35 9.48 12.34
C ALA A 99 -6.51 8.21 12.49
N ILE A 100 -6.97 7.10 11.89
CA ILE A 100 -6.26 5.81 11.86
C ILE A 100 -5.97 5.40 10.43
N ILE A 101 -4.69 5.17 10.11
CA ILE A 101 -4.26 4.58 8.84
C ILE A 101 -3.74 3.17 9.12
N ASP A 102 -4.55 2.17 8.79
CA ASP A 102 -4.19 0.77 9.00
C ASP A 102 -3.46 0.19 7.78
N LEU A 103 -2.23 -0.28 7.97
CA LEU A 103 -1.42 -0.93 6.94
C LEU A 103 -1.46 -2.46 7.05
N THR A 104 -2.25 -3.01 7.98
CA THR A 104 -2.50 -4.46 8.04
C THR A 104 -3.48 -4.87 6.93
N ALA A 105 -3.90 -6.12 6.91
CA ALA A 105 -4.96 -6.54 5.99
C ALA A 105 -6.35 -6.51 6.65
N ASP A 106 -6.43 -6.13 7.93
CA ASP A 106 -7.54 -6.47 8.80
C ASP A 106 -8.80 -5.62 8.58
N PHE A 107 -8.71 -4.52 7.81
CA PHE A 107 -9.84 -3.62 7.53
C PHE A 107 -10.05 -3.33 6.03
N ARG A 108 -9.46 -4.14 5.13
CA ARG A 108 -9.52 -3.90 3.67
C ARG A 108 -10.82 -4.34 3.01
N PHE A 109 -11.61 -5.18 3.69
CA PHE A 109 -12.87 -5.71 3.18
C PHE A 109 -14.02 -5.26 4.07
N THR A 110 -15.17 -5.02 3.47
CA THR A 110 -16.40 -4.67 4.18
C THR A 110 -17.14 -5.92 4.70
N ARG A 111 -16.82 -7.11 4.18
CA ARG A 111 -17.49 -8.36 4.52
C ARG A 111 -16.59 -9.25 5.38
N ALA A 112 -17.07 -9.61 6.56
CA ALA A 112 -16.34 -10.43 7.53
C ALA A 112 -16.05 -11.86 7.03
N ASP A 113 -16.91 -12.46 6.20
CA ASP A 113 -16.72 -13.79 5.63
C ASP A 113 -15.51 -13.88 4.69
N GLN A 114 -15.09 -12.76 4.07
CA GLN A 114 -13.88 -12.71 3.24
C GLN A 114 -12.61 -12.94 4.06
N TYR A 115 -12.58 -12.60 5.35
CA TYR A 115 -11.43 -12.86 6.22
C TYR A 115 -11.27 -14.35 6.53
N GLU A 116 -12.37 -15.08 6.73
CA GLU A 116 -12.31 -16.53 6.90
C GLU A 116 -11.84 -17.21 5.62
N GLN A 117 -12.38 -16.81 4.46
CA GLN A 117 -12.01 -17.36 3.16
C GLN A 117 -10.55 -17.14 2.79
N TRP A 118 -10.03 -15.92 2.99
CA TRP A 118 -8.72 -15.51 2.44
C TRP A 118 -7.59 -15.49 3.45
N PHE A 119 -7.90 -15.32 4.74
CA PHE A 119 -6.92 -15.25 5.81
C PHE A 119 -7.04 -16.41 6.81
N GLY A 120 -8.15 -17.17 6.79
CA GLY A 120 -8.36 -18.36 7.62
C GLY A 120 -8.70 -18.03 9.08
N TYR A 121 -9.23 -16.84 9.37
CA TYR A 121 -9.73 -16.48 10.71
C TYR A 121 -11.05 -15.72 10.63
N THR A 122 -11.88 -15.88 11.65
CA THR A 122 -13.10 -15.07 11.84
C THR A 122 -12.70 -13.68 12.31
N HIS A 123 -13.17 -12.63 11.62
CA HIS A 123 -12.84 -11.25 11.99
C HIS A 123 -13.39 -10.92 13.39
N PRO A 124 -12.53 -10.48 14.34
CA PRO A 124 -12.94 -10.35 15.75
C PRO A 124 -13.81 -9.10 16.03
N ALA A 125 -13.84 -8.11 15.12
CA ALA A 125 -14.62 -6.89 15.26
C ALA A 125 -15.27 -6.50 13.91
N PRO A 126 -16.23 -7.31 13.39
CA PRO A 126 -16.84 -7.05 12.08
C PRO A 126 -17.61 -5.71 12.03
N GLU A 127 -18.05 -5.20 13.15
CA GLU A 127 -18.74 -3.91 13.30
C GLU A 127 -17.85 -2.71 12.95
N LEU A 128 -16.53 -2.86 12.98
CA LEU A 128 -15.58 -1.80 12.60
C LEU A 128 -15.29 -1.74 11.11
N LEU A 129 -15.65 -2.77 10.34
CA LEU A 129 -15.26 -2.86 8.92
C LEU A 129 -15.82 -1.71 8.08
N ASP A 130 -17.08 -1.33 8.32
CA ASP A 130 -17.73 -0.25 7.57
C ASP A 130 -17.21 1.16 7.93
N ALA A 131 -16.44 1.28 9.00
CA ALA A 131 -15.84 2.54 9.39
C ALA A 131 -14.56 2.86 8.59
N PHE A 132 -13.97 1.86 7.95
CA PHE A 132 -12.73 2.01 7.19
C PHE A 132 -12.99 2.20 5.70
N VAL A 133 -12.39 3.24 5.12
CA VAL A 133 -12.35 3.43 3.67
C VAL A 133 -11.14 2.71 3.08
N TYR A 134 -11.31 2.02 1.96
CA TYR A 134 -10.19 1.40 1.24
C TYR A 134 -9.29 2.45 0.61
N GLY A 135 -8.05 2.54 1.07
CA GLY A 135 -7.12 3.64 0.84
C GLY A 135 -6.30 3.58 -0.45
N LEU A 136 -6.86 3.10 -1.57
CA LEU A 136 -6.24 3.28 -2.88
C LEU A 136 -6.60 4.68 -3.41
N VAL A 137 -5.78 5.67 -3.08
CA VAL A 137 -6.05 7.10 -3.30
C VAL A 137 -6.42 7.43 -4.74
N GLU A 138 -5.71 6.88 -5.71
CA GLU A 138 -5.91 7.17 -7.14
C GLU A 138 -7.28 6.74 -7.66
N VAL A 139 -7.91 5.79 -6.96
CA VAL A 139 -9.23 5.21 -7.32
C VAL A 139 -10.35 5.76 -6.44
N ASN A 140 -10.09 5.85 -5.13
CA ASN A 140 -11.13 6.07 -4.14
C ASN A 140 -11.20 7.49 -3.57
N ALA A 141 -10.17 8.33 -3.82
CA ALA A 141 -10.25 9.74 -3.41
C ALA A 141 -10.99 10.59 -4.47
N PRO A 142 -11.74 11.66 -4.05
CA PRO A 142 -11.83 12.12 -2.67
C PRO A 142 -12.64 11.18 -1.77
N TYR A 143 -12.19 11.02 -0.52
CA TYR A 143 -12.92 10.25 0.47
C TYR A 143 -14.19 10.96 0.93
N PRO A 144 -15.21 10.24 1.48
CA PRO A 144 -16.36 10.85 2.11
C PRO A 144 -15.94 11.86 3.17
N GLU A 145 -16.71 12.95 3.31
CA GLU A 145 -16.47 13.96 4.35
C GLU A 145 -16.50 13.32 5.74
N GLY A 146 -15.53 13.66 6.59
CA GLY A 146 -15.42 13.10 7.94
C GLY A 146 -14.73 11.73 7.98
N THR A 147 -14.16 11.23 6.88
CA THR A 147 -13.36 9.99 6.92
C THR A 147 -12.18 10.13 7.87
N MET A 148 -12.15 9.27 8.89
CA MET A 148 -11.07 9.22 9.89
C MET A 148 -10.26 7.93 9.80
N TYR A 149 -10.84 6.84 9.29
CA TYR A 149 -10.18 5.54 9.26
C TYR A 149 -9.97 5.06 7.83
N VAL A 150 -8.72 4.69 7.52
CA VAL A 150 -8.34 4.26 6.17
C VAL A 150 -7.56 2.95 6.23
N ALA A 151 -8.03 1.96 5.48
CA ALA A 151 -7.33 0.69 5.27
C ALA A 151 -6.39 0.79 4.06
N ASN A 152 -5.10 0.87 4.32
CA ASN A 152 -4.08 0.99 3.28
C ASN A 152 -3.94 -0.32 2.48
N PRO A 153 -3.95 -0.28 1.14
CA PRO A 153 -3.93 -1.47 0.28
C PRO A 153 -2.70 -2.37 0.46
N GLY A 154 -2.83 -3.64 0.07
CA GLY A 154 -1.69 -4.53 -0.08
C GLY A 154 -0.82 -4.16 -1.30
N CYS A 155 0.50 -4.41 -1.22
CA CYS A 155 1.44 -3.96 -2.25
C CYS A 155 1.15 -4.52 -3.66
N PHE A 156 0.81 -5.81 -3.79
CA PHE A 156 0.37 -6.34 -5.07
C PHE A 156 -0.99 -5.79 -5.49
N ALA A 157 -1.90 -5.61 -4.53
CA ALA A 157 -3.20 -5.01 -4.82
C ALA A 157 -3.04 -3.59 -5.36
N THR A 158 -2.20 -2.75 -4.73
CA THR A 158 -1.89 -1.41 -5.26
C THR A 158 -1.40 -1.48 -6.70
N ALA A 159 -0.35 -2.28 -6.97
CA ALA A 159 0.25 -2.35 -8.30
C ALA A 159 -0.74 -2.82 -9.39
N THR A 160 -1.45 -3.90 -9.11
CA THR A 160 -2.36 -4.52 -10.09
C THR A 160 -3.68 -3.78 -10.22
N SER A 161 -4.23 -3.24 -9.13
CA SER A 161 -5.47 -2.46 -9.17
C SER A 161 -5.33 -1.19 -9.99
N LEU A 162 -4.18 -0.52 -9.93
CA LEU A 162 -3.90 0.64 -10.79
C LEU A 162 -3.86 0.24 -12.29
N ALA A 163 -3.40 -0.97 -12.62
CA ALA A 163 -3.47 -1.47 -13.99
C ALA A 163 -4.88 -1.92 -14.39
N LEU A 164 -5.67 -2.46 -13.45
CA LEU A 164 -7.02 -2.99 -13.69
C LEU A 164 -8.10 -1.90 -13.76
N TYR A 165 -7.96 -0.84 -12.97
CA TYR A 165 -9.03 0.15 -12.78
C TYR A 165 -9.59 0.74 -14.08
N PRO A 166 -8.76 1.24 -15.04
CA PRO A 166 -9.31 1.76 -16.29
C PRO A 166 -10.07 0.71 -17.12
N LEU A 167 -9.63 -0.56 -17.07
CA LEU A 167 -10.29 -1.64 -17.81
C LEU A 167 -11.62 -2.01 -17.16
N GLY A 168 -11.69 -2.08 -15.83
CA GLY A 168 -12.93 -2.33 -15.09
C GLY A 168 -14.00 -1.27 -15.36
N GLN A 169 -13.61 -0.04 -15.64
CA GLN A 169 -14.53 1.06 -15.96
C GLN A 169 -15.09 0.97 -17.41
N HIS A 170 -14.40 0.27 -18.32
CA HIS A 170 -14.72 0.34 -19.74
C HIS A 170 -15.06 -1.00 -20.40
N LEU A 171 -14.58 -2.14 -19.89
CA LEU A 171 -14.74 -3.43 -20.55
C LEU A 171 -15.96 -4.26 -20.09
N GLY A 172 -16.57 -3.91 -18.96
CA GLY A 172 -17.70 -4.68 -18.42
C GLY A 172 -17.32 -6.11 -18.01
N THR A 173 -17.07 -7.00 -18.97
CA THR A 173 -16.64 -8.40 -18.73
C THR A 173 -15.33 -8.67 -19.44
N PHE A 174 -14.31 -9.19 -18.71
CA PHE A 174 -13.02 -9.55 -19.27
C PHE A 174 -12.24 -10.53 -18.39
N ASP A 175 -11.34 -11.28 -19.01
CA ASP A 175 -10.37 -12.13 -18.32
C ASP A 175 -9.02 -11.44 -18.29
N ALA A 176 -8.41 -11.31 -17.09
CA ALA A 176 -7.10 -10.74 -16.89
C ALA A 176 -6.11 -11.78 -16.37
N HIS A 177 -5.09 -12.10 -17.17
CA HIS A 177 -3.98 -12.97 -16.78
C HIS A 177 -2.83 -12.11 -16.25
N ILE A 178 -2.58 -12.18 -14.93
CA ILE A 178 -1.69 -11.29 -14.22
C ILE A 178 -0.49 -12.05 -13.68
N GLN A 179 0.71 -11.66 -14.03
CA GLN A 179 1.94 -12.14 -13.43
C GLN A 179 2.70 -10.98 -12.82
N ALA A 180 3.00 -11.06 -11.52
CA ALA A 180 3.76 -10.01 -10.84
C ALA A 180 4.88 -10.60 -9.98
N LEU A 181 6.06 -10.02 -10.14
CA LEU A 181 7.26 -10.41 -9.44
C LEU A 181 7.55 -9.43 -8.30
N THR A 182 7.82 -9.94 -7.10
CA THR A 182 8.12 -9.10 -5.93
C THR A 182 9.49 -9.37 -5.34
N GLY A 183 10.10 -8.32 -4.79
CA GLY A 183 11.33 -8.41 -4.01
C GLY A 183 11.16 -9.11 -2.67
N ALA A 184 12.27 -9.48 -2.04
CA ALA A 184 12.32 -10.23 -0.78
C ALA A 184 11.70 -9.47 0.40
N SER A 185 11.78 -8.15 0.40
CA SER A 185 11.23 -7.29 1.47
C SER A 185 9.73 -7.44 1.68
N GLY A 186 8.97 -7.85 0.64
CA GLY A 186 7.54 -8.13 0.76
C GLY A 186 7.18 -9.29 1.72
N SER A 187 8.17 -10.08 2.15
CA SER A 187 7.97 -11.15 3.13
C SER A 187 8.12 -10.70 4.59
N GLY A 188 8.41 -9.41 4.81
CA GLY A 188 8.65 -8.84 6.14
C GLY A 188 10.06 -9.09 6.69
N ALA A 189 10.37 -8.48 7.83
CA ALA A 189 11.70 -8.51 8.44
C ALA A 189 12.02 -9.83 9.16
N LYS A 190 11.01 -10.60 9.58
CA LYS A 190 11.25 -11.89 10.26
C LYS A 190 11.87 -12.90 9.29
N PRO A 191 13.00 -13.53 9.63
CA PRO A 191 13.62 -14.56 8.79
C PRO A 191 12.67 -15.75 8.56
N LYS A 192 12.63 -16.21 7.31
CA LYS A 192 11.87 -17.41 6.90
C LYS A 192 12.75 -18.31 6.02
N PRO A 193 12.55 -19.63 6.01
CA PRO A 193 13.31 -20.52 5.12
C PRO A 193 13.28 -20.09 3.64
N THR A 194 12.14 -19.55 3.20
CA THR A 194 11.93 -19.09 1.81
C THR A 194 12.58 -17.75 1.50
N THR A 195 13.02 -16.99 2.49
CA THR A 195 13.72 -15.70 2.33
C THR A 195 15.19 -15.79 2.71
N HIS A 196 15.66 -16.98 3.14
CA HIS A 196 17.06 -17.20 3.42
C HIS A 196 17.91 -17.00 2.17
N PHE A 197 19.02 -16.26 2.32
CA PHE A 197 19.79 -15.77 1.17
C PHE A 197 20.19 -16.86 0.14
N PRO A 198 20.75 -18.03 0.53
CA PRO A 198 21.08 -19.08 -0.45
C PRO A 198 19.87 -19.68 -1.17
N THR A 199 18.68 -19.66 -0.54
CA THR A 199 17.44 -20.16 -1.14
C THR A 199 16.85 -19.14 -2.14
N ARG A 200 17.04 -17.86 -1.87
CA ARG A 200 16.44 -16.76 -2.62
C ARG A 200 17.33 -16.20 -3.71
N SER A 201 18.64 -16.15 -3.48
CA SER A 201 19.59 -15.55 -4.42
C SER A 201 19.60 -16.30 -5.76
N GLY A 202 19.44 -15.57 -6.86
CA GLY A 202 19.40 -16.15 -8.19
C GLY A 202 18.18 -17.05 -8.48
N ASN A 203 17.17 -17.06 -7.62
CA ASN A 203 16.00 -17.93 -7.74
C ASN A 203 14.70 -17.17 -7.94
N VAL A 204 13.83 -17.71 -8.81
CA VAL A 204 12.48 -17.20 -9.09
C VAL A 204 11.47 -18.30 -8.75
N ARG A 205 10.44 -17.97 -7.97
CA ARG A 205 9.47 -18.96 -7.51
C ARG A 205 8.06 -18.38 -7.44
N ALA A 206 7.10 -18.99 -8.14
CA ALA A 206 5.68 -18.71 -7.94
C ALA A 206 5.20 -19.24 -6.59
N TYR A 207 4.23 -18.57 -5.98
CA TYR A 207 3.62 -18.98 -4.72
C TYR A 207 2.17 -18.51 -4.65
N LYS A 208 1.33 -19.20 -3.87
CA LYS A 208 -0.10 -18.89 -3.72
C LYS A 208 -0.81 -18.59 -5.06
N VAL A 209 -0.49 -19.36 -6.10
CA VAL A 209 -1.04 -19.21 -7.45
C VAL A 209 -2.55 -19.33 -7.39
N LEU A 210 -3.27 -18.33 -7.92
CA LEU A 210 -4.74 -18.19 -7.90
C LEU A 210 -5.38 -18.13 -6.49
N GLN A 211 -4.57 -18.02 -5.43
CA GLN A 211 -5.02 -18.08 -4.02
C GLN A 211 -4.35 -17.01 -3.16
N HIS A 212 -3.84 -15.94 -3.77
CA HIS A 212 -3.19 -14.88 -3.02
C HIS A 212 -4.22 -13.98 -2.35
N GLN A 213 -4.00 -13.63 -1.08
CA GLN A 213 -4.92 -12.83 -0.26
C GLN A 213 -5.17 -11.38 -0.78
N HIS A 214 -4.41 -10.91 -1.76
CA HIS A 214 -4.67 -9.63 -2.43
C HIS A 214 -5.65 -9.76 -3.62
N LEU A 215 -6.04 -10.97 -4.02
CA LEU A 215 -7.02 -11.15 -5.11
C LEU A 215 -8.35 -10.45 -4.86
N PRO A 216 -8.98 -10.57 -3.67
CA PRO A 216 -10.24 -9.88 -3.43
C PRO A 216 -10.11 -8.35 -3.44
N GLU A 217 -8.96 -7.79 -3.04
CA GLU A 217 -8.69 -6.35 -3.19
C GLU A 217 -8.65 -5.94 -4.68
N MET A 218 -7.98 -6.74 -5.52
CA MET A 218 -7.93 -6.52 -6.97
C MET A 218 -9.32 -6.64 -7.59
N GLN A 219 -10.10 -7.65 -7.18
CA GLN A 219 -11.45 -7.89 -7.66
C GLN A 219 -12.40 -6.73 -7.35
N GLN A 220 -12.29 -6.17 -6.14
CA GLN A 220 -13.06 -5.01 -5.70
C GLN A 220 -12.84 -3.79 -6.62
N VAL A 221 -11.62 -3.61 -7.17
CA VAL A 221 -11.30 -2.51 -8.08
C VAL A 221 -11.62 -2.83 -9.54
N ALA A 222 -11.40 -4.07 -9.96
CA ALA A 222 -11.70 -4.52 -11.33
C ALA A 222 -13.19 -4.62 -11.63
N GLY A 223 -14.03 -4.75 -10.59
CA GLY A 223 -15.48 -4.96 -10.72
C GLY A 223 -15.87 -6.44 -10.89
N GLU A 224 -17.17 -6.72 -10.73
CA GLU A 224 -17.72 -8.09 -10.75
C GLU A 224 -17.59 -8.81 -12.10
N GLY A 225 -17.49 -8.05 -13.20
CA GLY A 225 -17.34 -8.60 -14.55
C GLY A 225 -15.95 -9.11 -14.89
N ALA A 226 -14.95 -8.83 -14.06
CA ALA A 226 -13.58 -9.25 -14.29
C ALA A 226 -13.31 -10.65 -13.73
N THR A 227 -12.65 -11.52 -14.50
CA THR A 227 -12.08 -12.78 -14.00
C THR A 227 -10.58 -12.63 -13.89
N LEU A 228 -10.03 -12.77 -12.67
CA LEU A 228 -8.63 -12.50 -12.39
C LEU A 228 -7.82 -13.80 -12.19
N HIS A 229 -6.80 -14.00 -13.01
CA HIS A 229 -5.86 -15.12 -12.95
C HIS A 229 -4.51 -14.62 -12.45
N PHE A 230 -4.30 -14.57 -11.13
CA PHE A 230 -3.11 -13.97 -10.54
C PHE A 230 -2.04 -15.01 -10.20
N VAL A 231 -0.83 -14.79 -10.70
CA VAL A 231 0.38 -15.58 -10.41
C VAL A 231 1.43 -14.70 -9.77
N PRO A 232 1.49 -14.62 -8.43
CA PRO A 232 2.56 -13.92 -7.74
C PRO A 232 3.86 -14.72 -7.78
N VAL A 233 4.95 -14.02 -8.04
CA VAL A 233 6.29 -14.61 -8.19
C VAL A 233 7.27 -13.88 -7.27
N SER A 234 8.09 -14.64 -6.58
CA SER A 234 9.18 -14.17 -5.73
C SER A 234 10.44 -14.01 -6.59
N GLY A 235 10.92 -12.79 -6.75
CA GLY A 235 12.14 -12.47 -7.51
C GLY A 235 13.40 -12.44 -6.63
N PRO A 236 14.62 -12.48 -7.23
CA PRO A 236 15.90 -12.55 -6.50
C PRO A 236 16.45 -11.18 -6.06
N TRP A 237 15.65 -10.14 -6.02
CA TRP A 237 16.02 -8.80 -5.58
C TRP A 237 15.33 -8.42 -4.26
N THR A 238 15.74 -7.30 -3.67
CA THR A 238 15.27 -6.87 -2.36
C THR A 238 13.93 -6.14 -2.42
N ARG A 239 13.78 -5.14 -3.32
CA ARG A 239 12.65 -4.20 -3.34
C ARG A 239 12.03 -4.09 -4.73
N GLY A 240 10.73 -3.83 -4.72
CA GLY A 240 9.92 -3.50 -5.87
C GLY A 240 9.08 -4.65 -6.39
N ILE A 241 7.97 -4.27 -7.01
CA ILE A 241 7.07 -5.14 -7.77
C ILE A 241 7.11 -4.69 -9.22
N TRP A 242 7.28 -5.64 -10.11
CA TRP A 242 7.13 -5.48 -11.55
C TRP A 242 6.23 -6.58 -12.07
N GLY A 243 5.32 -6.25 -12.96
CA GLY A 243 4.42 -7.25 -13.50
C GLY A 243 3.81 -6.87 -14.84
N THR A 244 3.13 -7.84 -15.42
CA THR A 244 2.32 -7.69 -16.62
C THR A 244 0.94 -8.28 -16.41
N MET A 245 -0.03 -7.68 -17.08
CA MET A 245 -1.40 -8.16 -17.19
C MET A 245 -1.75 -8.28 -18.67
N GLN A 246 -2.32 -9.42 -19.07
CA GLN A 246 -2.77 -9.68 -20.43
C GLN A 246 -4.31 -9.76 -20.45
N VAL A 247 -4.91 -9.09 -21.42
CA VAL A 247 -6.36 -9.06 -21.64
C VAL A 247 -6.64 -9.16 -23.14
N SER A 248 -7.58 -10.02 -23.54
CA SER A 248 -8.13 -10.01 -24.90
C SER A 248 -9.16 -8.89 -25.00
N LEU A 249 -8.97 -7.98 -25.95
CA LEU A 249 -9.87 -6.85 -26.18
C LEU A 249 -11.06 -7.26 -27.03
N PRO A 250 -12.27 -6.75 -26.75
CA PRO A 250 -13.40 -6.89 -27.65
C PRO A 250 -13.12 -6.28 -29.03
N ASP A 251 -13.81 -6.78 -30.05
CA ASP A 251 -13.72 -6.26 -31.42
C ASP A 251 -13.98 -4.76 -31.47
N GLY A 252 -13.15 -4.04 -32.20
CA GLY A 252 -13.26 -2.59 -32.41
C GLY A 252 -12.57 -1.73 -31.35
N ILE A 253 -12.10 -2.29 -30.26
CA ILE A 253 -11.27 -1.57 -29.28
C ILE A 253 -9.83 -1.44 -29.81
N THR A 254 -9.32 -0.21 -29.84
CA THR A 254 -8.02 0.14 -30.38
C THR A 254 -7.05 0.56 -29.28
N GLU A 255 -5.75 0.64 -29.61
CA GLU A 255 -4.73 1.22 -28.71
C GLU A 255 -5.07 2.65 -28.31
N ALA A 256 -5.64 3.45 -29.21
CA ALA A 256 -6.07 4.81 -28.91
C ALA A 256 -7.20 4.86 -27.87
N ASP A 257 -8.09 3.87 -27.84
CA ASP A 257 -9.14 3.76 -26.81
C ASP A 257 -8.51 3.44 -25.45
N VAL A 258 -7.63 2.44 -25.39
CA VAL A 258 -6.89 2.08 -24.17
C VAL A 258 -6.10 3.27 -23.65
N SER A 259 -5.35 3.96 -24.51
CA SER A 259 -4.59 5.15 -24.16
C SER A 259 -5.48 6.23 -23.54
N ARG A 260 -6.64 6.48 -24.15
CA ARG A 260 -7.61 7.46 -23.64
C ARG A 260 -8.12 7.08 -22.24
N TRP A 261 -8.39 5.78 -21.97
CA TRP A 261 -8.86 5.30 -20.67
C TRP A 261 -7.83 5.51 -19.56
N TYR A 262 -6.57 5.15 -19.81
CA TYR A 262 -5.49 5.32 -18.83
C TYR A 262 -5.18 6.81 -18.59
N HIS A 263 -5.13 7.62 -19.64
CA HIS A 263 -4.91 9.07 -19.48
C HIS A 263 -6.08 9.73 -18.73
N ALA A 264 -7.32 9.39 -19.04
CA ALA A 264 -8.48 9.94 -18.34
C ALA A 264 -8.51 9.55 -16.85
N ALA A 265 -8.07 8.33 -16.51
CA ALA A 265 -8.03 7.86 -15.14
C ALA A 265 -6.92 8.54 -14.30
N TYR A 266 -5.78 8.90 -14.92
CA TYR A 266 -4.57 9.22 -14.16
C TYR A 266 -3.94 10.59 -14.48
N ILE A 267 -4.51 11.43 -15.34
CA ILE A 267 -3.93 12.73 -15.71
C ILE A 267 -3.73 13.66 -14.49
N ASP A 268 -4.63 13.59 -13.51
CA ASP A 268 -4.59 14.41 -12.30
C ASP A 268 -4.05 13.64 -11.08
N LYS A 269 -3.38 12.50 -11.31
CA LYS A 269 -2.83 11.66 -10.24
C LYS A 269 -1.30 11.78 -10.20
N PRO A 270 -0.76 12.66 -9.34
CA PRO A 270 0.65 13.07 -9.38
C PRO A 270 1.65 11.96 -9.10
N LEU A 271 1.21 10.85 -8.49
CA LEU A 271 2.07 9.71 -8.19
C LEU A 271 1.95 8.56 -9.20
N ILE A 272 1.19 8.76 -10.28
CA ILE A 272 1.12 7.83 -11.41
C ILE A 272 1.90 8.39 -12.60
N ARG A 273 2.76 7.57 -13.19
CA ARG A 273 3.49 7.92 -14.43
C ARG A 273 3.08 6.94 -15.53
N LEU A 274 2.62 7.49 -16.65
CA LEU A 274 2.27 6.71 -17.84
C LEU A 274 3.47 6.72 -18.79
N TRP A 275 3.85 5.54 -19.28
CA TRP A 275 5.01 5.30 -20.14
C TRP A 275 4.61 4.85 -21.53
N ASP A 276 5.41 5.23 -22.52
CA ASP A 276 5.36 4.63 -23.85
C ASP A 276 6.01 3.25 -23.78
N GLY A 277 5.21 2.18 -23.96
CA GLY A 277 5.61 0.79 -23.75
C GLY A 277 5.61 0.38 -22.27
N LEU A 278 6.28 -0.71 -21.92
CA LEU A 278 6.21 -1.27 -20.58
C LEU A 278 7.28 -0.66 -19.65
N PRO A 279 6.93 -0.35 -18.39
CA PRO A 279 7.85 0.23 -17.42
C PRO A 279 8.91 -0.76 -16.94
N GLU A 280 10.01 -0.22 -16.39
CA GLU A 280 11.07 -0.98 -15.74
C GLU A 280 10.98 -0.89 -14.23
N LEU A 281 11.39 -1.95 -13.51
CA LEU A 281 11.42 -1.96 -12.03
C LEU A 281 12.31 -0.87 -11.45
N ARG A 282 13.45 -0.58 -12.10
CA ARG A 282 14.47 0.35 -11.57
C ARG A 282 13.95 1.78 -11.43
N THR A 283 12.99 2.19 -12.24
CA THR A 283 12.45 3.56 -12.25
C THR A 283 11.66 3.92 -11.00
N VAL A 284 11.12 2.92 -10.31
CA VAL A 284 10.22 3.11 -9.16
C VAL A 284 10.86 2.79 -7.79
N VAL A 285 11.96 2.05 -7.76
CA VAL A 285 12.60 1.65 -6.49
C VAL A 285 13.02 2.86 -5.66
N ASN A 286 12.62 2.89 -4.39
CA ASN A 286 12.79 4.00 -3.44
C ASN A 286 12.02 5.28 -3.81
N THR A 287 11.00 5.19 -4.65
CA THR A 287 10.14 6.33 -5.02
C THR A 287 8.68 6.09 -4.62
N PRO A 288 7.86 7.16 -4.48
CA PRO A 288 6.44 7.04 -4.22
C PRO A 288 5.60 6.78 -5.49
N PHE A 289 6.24 6.61 -6.65
CA PHE A 289 5.55 6.50 -7.93
C PHE A 289 5.07 5.08 -8.23
N ALA A 290 3.97 5.00 -9.00
CA ALA A 290 3.60 3.83 -9.79
C ALA A 290 3.77 4.15 -11.27
N ASP A 291 4.45 3.26 -11.99
CA ASP A 291 4.66 3.34 -13.43
C ASP A 291 3.74 2.35 -14.13
N LEU A 292 3.00 2.83 -15.11
CA LEU A 292 2.09 2.05 -15.95
C LEU A 292 2.41 2.30 -17.42
N GLY A 293 2.26 1.27 -18.25
CA GLY A 293 2.38 1.41 -19.69
C GLY A 293 1.79 0.20 -20.39
N TRP A 294 1.52 0.28 -21.67
CA TRP A 294 0.80 -0.75 -22.39
C TRP A 294 1.27 -0.91 -23.83
N VAL A 295 0.90 -2.06 -24.39
CA VAL A 295 1.04 -2.39 -25.81
C VAL A 295 -0.24 -3.09 -26.24
N VAL A 296 -0.80 -2.69 -27.38
CA VAL A 296 -1.93 -3.36 -28.02
C VAL A 296 -1.49 -3.92 -29.38
N GLN A 297 -1.71 -5.21 -29.59
CA GLN A 297 -1.42 -5.84 -30.86
C GLN A 297 -2.43 -6.98 -31.16
N ASP A 298 -2.99 -6.99 -32.36
CA ASP A 298 -3.87 -8.06 -32.85
C ASP A 298 -5.03 -8.39 -31.88
N GLY A 299 -5.68 -7.37 -31.28
CA GLY A 299 -6.75 -7.56 -30.31
C GLY A 299 -6.31 -7.99 -28.91
N HIS A 300 -5.00 -8.00 -28.62
CA HIS A 300 -4.45 -8.32 -27.31
C HIS A 300 -3.82 -7.08 -26.68
N LEU A 301 -4.17 -6.85 -25.42
CA LEU A 301 -3.59 -5.81 -24.57
C LEU A 301 -2.63 -6.44 -23.58
N VAL A 302 -1.44 -5.89 -23.48
CA VAL A 302 -0.51 -6.13 -22.36
C VAL A 302 -0.31 -4.83 -21.61
N VAL A 303 -0.64 -4.80 -20.32
CA VAL A 303 -0.35 -3.69 -19.42
C VAL A 303 0.82 -4.08 -18.53
N GLY A 304 1.89 -3.29 -18.56
CA GLY A 304 2.99 -3.37 -17.61
C GLY A 304 2.79 -2.43 -16.43
N PHE A 305 3.22 -2.84 -15.26
CA PHE A 305 3.17 -2.02 -14.06
C PHE A 305 4.39 -2.24 -13.17
N ALA A 306 4.81 -1.17 -12.50
CA ALA A 306 5.91 -1.23 -11.55
C ALA A 306 5.67 -0.29 -10.37
N ILE A 307 6.01 -0.73 -9.15
CA ILE A 307 6.03 0.07 -7.91
C ILE A 307 7.18 -0.37 -7.01
N ASP A 308 7.59 0.47 -6.08
CA ASP A 308 8.33 0.00 -4.90
C ASP A 308 7.32 -0.57 -3.87
N ASN A 309 7.47 -1.83 -3.50
CA ASN A 309 6.54 -2.54 -2.61
C ASN A 309 6.51 -1.99 -1.18
N LEU A 310 7.58 -1.32 -0.73
CA LEU A 310 7.64 -0.68 0.60
C LEU A 310 7.23 0.81 0.56
N MET A 311 7.36 1.47 -0.60
CA MET A 311 6.97 2.87 -0.80
C MET A 311 5.52 2.95 -1.31
N LYS A 312 5.29 3.07 -2.62
CA LYS A 312 3.93 3.14 -3.20
C LYS A 312 3.07 1.93 -2.84
N GLY A 313 3.68 0.77 -2.64
CA GLY A 313 2.99 -0.44 -2.17
C GLY A 313 2.64 -0.45 -0.68
N ALA A 314 3.12 0.50 0.13
CA ALA A 314 2.90 0.54 1.58
C ALA A 314 3.09 1.93 2.18
N ALA A 315 4.32 2.34 2.54
CA ALA A 315 4.58 3.52 3.38
C ALA A 315 4.19 4.83 2.71
N SER A 316 4.56 5.07 1.45
CA SER A 316 4.19 6.32 0.78
C SER A 316 2.71 6.39 0.46
N GLN A 317 2.04 5.27 0.18
CA GLN A 317 0.58 5.20 0.07
C GLN A 317 -0.09 5.55 1.41
N ALA A 318 0.46 5.07 2.54
CA ALA A 318 -0.06 5.39 3.86
C ALA A 318 0.13 6.88 4.22
N VAL A 319 1.27 7.48 3.86
CA VAL A 319 1.50 8.93 4.06
C VAL A 319 0.59 9.75 3.13
N GLN A 320 0.34 9.30 1.89
CA GLN A 320 -0.63 9.92 0.98
C GLN A 320 -2.05 9.89 1.60
N ASN A 321 -2.47 8.76 2.16
CA ASN A 321 -3.72 8.62 2.90
C ASN A 321 -3.77 9.53 4.13
N LEU A 322 -2.70 9.56 4.92
CA LEU A 322 -2.55 10.43 6.09
C LEU A 322 -2.73 11.91 5.71
N ASN A 323 -2.08 12.34 4.64
CA ASN A 323 -2.20 13.71 4.15
C ASN A 323 -3.66 14.08 3.84
N LEU A 324 -4.37 13.22 3.12
CA LEU A 324 -5.76 13.48 2.74
C LEU A 324 -6.70 13.57 3.95
N VAL A 325 -6.60 12.64 4.90
CA VAL A 325 -7.49 12.66 6.08
C VAL A 325 -7.17 13.81 7.05
N LEU A 326 -5.93 14.31 7.04
CA LEU A 326 -5.52 15.49 7.80
C LEU A 326 -5.77 16.82 7.06
N GLY A 327 -6.37 16.77 5.85
CA GLY A 327 -6.64 17.95 5.03
C GLY A 327 -5.36 18.62 4.49
N LEU A 328 -4.27 17.88 4.34
CA LEU A 328 -3.00 18.35 3.81
C LEU A 328 -2.92 18.10 2.28
N PRO A 329 -2.04 18.81 1.56
CA PRO A 329 -1.80 18.50 0.15
C PRO A 329 -1.32 17.04 -0.02
N GLU A 330 -1.92 16.31 -0.95
CA GLU A 330 -1.75 14.86 -1.16
C GLU A 330 -0.29 14.39 -1.18
N THR A 331 0.60 15.14 -1.83
CA THR A 331 2.00 14.74 -2.09
C THR A 331 3.02 15.38 -1.16
N VAL A 332 2.57 16.16 -0.18
CA VAL A 332 3.49 16.81 0.75
C VAL A 332 4.27 15.76 1.56
N GLY A 333 5.57 15.96 1.70
CA GLY A 333 6.47 14.97 2.33
C GLY A 333 6.82 13.75 1.47
N LEU A 334 6.18 13.57 0.30
CA LEU A 334 6.44 12.48 -0.63
C LEU A 334 7.27 12.91 -1.85
N LEU A 335 7.06 14.12 -2.31
CA LEU A 335 7.83 14.72 -3.41
C LEU A 335 8.68 15.86 -2.87
N PRO A 336 9.85 16.14 -3.49
CA PRO A 336 10.60 17.36 -3.18
C PRO A 336 9.69 18.58 -3.33
N SER A 337 9.76 19.51 -2.37
CA SER A 337 9.07 20.79 -2.49
C SER A 337 9.48 21.43 -3.82
N GLN A 338 8.53 21.73 -4.67
CA GLN A 338 8.79 22.64 -5.80
C GLN A 338 9.08 24.00 -5.17
N LEU A 339 10.36 24.38 -5.17
CA LEU A 339 10.82 25.68 -4.75
C LEU A 339 10.40 26.73 -5.79
#